data_f2c680b7dfe967bd69b29b0f44c40834
#
_entry.id   f2c680b7dfe967bd69b29b0f44c40834
#
_cell.length_a   1.000
_cell.length_b   1.000
_cell.length_c   1.000
_cell.angle_alpha   90.00
_cell.angle_beta   90.00
_cell.angle_gamma   90.00
#
_symmetry.space_group_name_H-M   'P 1'
#
loop_
_entity.id
_entity.type
_entity.pdbx_description
1 polymer ?
#
loop_
_entity_poly.entity_id
_entity_poly.type
_entity_poly.pdbx_seq_one_letter_code
_entity_poly.pdbx_strand_id
1 'polypeptide(L)'
;TRWSQLSLFAHSKSTRETATRALLQLYATAYEVNGTSLDTTMTLLDFPKIRMCLNSHLQKLNNDATRRKVNLTKRWSWCITFLDYVLESLGKLEDDRWLDIRSQVKLLQTAYGNFSLDGRDKQPAPLRSLPSTVVSDLYDIFDPGSARNPFRSKRTRSRNYLIFLTLLQTGIRRSEMLLLYVDSVNAEFDDRAGRLISWVVLSDLDEDEKPKWLIDPRSPPPNLKNPIARRNLPISEELLAVHDEYLEARPTSNWPFLFLSQRGRPLSMRQVNEIFLMASSALSPDAVRALRRQGKTNVQPHDLRHTCAVRRLVGYCPNGKLDEKAIEKLRVFFGWHEKSVMPMRY
;
A
#
# COMPACT_ATOMS: atom_id res chain seq x y z
N THR A 1 3.04 -9.63 23.72
CA THR A 1 2.48 -10.95 24.08
C THR A 1 3.11 -12.05 23.22
N ARG A 2 3.16 -13.30 23.72
CA ARG A 2 3.69 -14.46 22.95
C ARG A 2 2.92 -14.64 21.62
N TRP A 3 1.62 -14.37 21.61
CA TRP A 3 0.82 -14.37 20.39
C TRP A 3 1.35 -13.36 19.35
N SER A 4 1.65 -12.13 19.74
CA SER A 4 2.15 -11.12 18.80
C SER A 4 3.52 -11.48 18.24
N GLN A 5 4.35 -12.16 19.01
CA GLN A 5 5.65 -12.66 18.55
C GLN A 5 5.51 -13.82 17.58
N LEU A 6 4.62 -14.77 17.83
CA LEU A 6 4.46 -15.98 17.00
C LEU A 6 3.54 -15.73 15.80
N SER A 7 2.36 -15.12 16.02
CA SER A 7 1.33 -14.98 14.99
C SER A 7 1.54 -13.75 14.10
N LEU A 8 2.27 -12.73 14.57
CA LEU A 8 2.50 -11.50 13.82
C LEU A 8 3.93 -11.35 13.30
N PHE A 9 4.83 -12.30 13.61
CA PHE A 9 6.25 -12.19 13.24
C PHE A 9 6.46 -12.02 11.73
N ALA A 10 5.76 -12.82 10.92
CA ALA A 10 5.85 -12.77 9.46
C ALA A 10 5.14 -11.55 8.82
N HIS A 11 4.45 -10.74 9.61
CA HIS A 11 3.70 -9.59 9.10
C HIS A 11 4.49 -8.29 9.12
N SER A 12 4.20 -7.41 8.17
CA SER A 12 4.78 -6.07 8.11
C SER A 12 4.49 -5.27 9.39
N LYS A 13 5.37 -4.31 9.72
CA LYS A 13 5.21 -3.40 10.87
C LYS A 13 3.80 -2.77 10.90
N SER A 14 3.33 -2.27 9.77
CA SER A 14 1.99 -1.65 9.64
C SER A 14 0.85 -2.64 9.94
N THR A 15 1.00 -3.90 9.54
CA THR A 15 0.01 -4.96 9.86
C THR A 15 0.03 -5.26 11.36
N ARG A 16 1.21 -5.37 11.96
CA ARG A 16 1.37 -5.58 13.42
C ARG A 16 0.74 -4.44 14.22
N GLU A 17 1.01 -3.19 13.86
CA GLU A 17 0.39 -2.02 14.49
C GLU A 17 -1.14 -2.03 14.36
N THR A 18 -1.67 -2.42 13.20
CA THR A 18 -3.13 -2.51 13.00
C THR A 18 -3.74 -3.60 13.88
N ALA A 19 -3.12 -4.76 13.97
CA ALA A 19 -3.56 -5.84 14.85
C ALA A 19 -3.51 -5.43 16.32
N THR A 20 -2.40 -4.80 16.77
CA THR A 20 -2.26 -4.33 18.16
C THR A 20 -3.33 -3.30 18.51
N ARG A 21 -3.63 -2.34 17.61
CA ARG A 21 -4.71 -1.36 17.84
C ARG A 21 -6.09 -2.02 17.93
N ALA A 22 -6.34 -3.07 17.12
CA ALA A 22 -7.60 -3.81 17.20
C ALA A 22 -7.74 -4.51 18.56
N LEU A 23 -6.67 -5.13 19.07
CA LEU A 23 -6.67 -5.74 20.39
C LEU A 23 -6.86 -4.73 21.51
N LEU A 24 -6.18 -3.59 21.47
CA LEU A 24 -6.37 -2.52 22.46
C LEU A 24 -7.83 -2.07 22.54
N GLN A 25 -8.52 -1.98 21.41
CA GLN A 25 -9.96 -1.66 21.38
C GLN A 25 -10.82 -2.77 21.98
N LEU A 26 -10.46 -4.04 21.74
CA LEU A 26 -11.15 -5.17 22.35
C LEU A 26 -10.98 -5.18 23.88
N TYR A 27 -9.75 -4.94 24.38
CA TYR A 27 -9.46 -4.83 25.81
C TYR A 27 -10.24 -3.68 26.47
N ALA A 28 -10.28 -2.51 25.82
CA ALA A 28 -11.10 -1.39 26.31
C ALA A 28 -12.59 -1.75 26.38
N THR A 29 -13.12 -2.46 25.36
CA THR A 29 -14.51 -2.92 25.38
C THR A 29 -14.77 -3.92 26.48
N ALA A 30 -13.84 -4.86 26.75
CA ALA A 30 -13.97 -5.83 27.83
C ALA A 30 -14.08 -5.13 29.19
N TYR A 31 -13.24 -4.14 29.44
CA TYR A 31 -13.27 -3.36 30.67
C TYR A 31 -14.57 -2.58 30.83
N GLU A 32 -15.07 -1.91 29.78
CA GLU A 32 -16.31 -1.17 29.79
C GLU A 32 -17.53 -2.06 30.07
N VAL A 33 -17.57 -3.28 29.52
CA VAL A 33 -18.73 -4.17 29.59
C VAL A 33 -18.71 -5.05 30.82
N ASN A 34 -17.53 -5.58 31.17
CA ASN A 34 -17.40 -6.58 32.25
C ASN A 34 -16.89 -5.99 33.56
N GLY A 35 -16.40 -4.73 33.58
CA GLY A 35 -15.74 -4.12 34.75
C GLY A 35 -14.39 -4.76 35.09
N THR A 36 -13.91 -5.73 34.30
CA THR A 36 -12.67 -6.48 34.51
C THR A 36 -11.85 -6.57 33.24
N SER A 37 -10.56 -6.88 33.36
CA SER A 37 -9.71 -7.03 32.18
C SER A 37 -10.11 -8.26 31.37
N LEU A 38 -9.82 -8.22 30.06
CA LEU A 38 -10.00 -9.36 29.17
C LEU A 38 -9.14 -10.54 29.61
N ASP A 39 -7.93 -10.29 30.11
CA ASP A 39 -7.04 -11.34 30.62
C ASP A 39 -7.66 -12.09 31.78
N THR A 40 -8.22 -11.37 32.75
CA THR A 40 -8.94 -11.99 33.89
C THR A 40 -10.08 -12.84 33.40
N THR A 41 -10.90 -12.33 32.48
CA THR A 41 -12.05 -13.06 31.93
C THR A 41 -11.62 -14.33 31.18
N MET A 42 -10.52 -14.27 30.41
CA MET A 42 -9.99 -15.45 29.72
C MET A 42 -9.37 -16.46 30.67
N THR A 43 -8.58 -16.01 31.65
CA THR A 43 -7.94 -16.91 32.65
C THR A 43 -8.97 -17.67 33.48
N LEU A 44 -10.08 -17.02 33.82
CA LEU A 44 -11.19 -17.67 34.51
C LEU A 44 -12.09 -18.53 33.60
N LEU A 45 -11.83 -18.51 32.26
CA LEU A 45 -12.63 -19.19 31.25
C LEU A 45 -14.12 -18.80 31.35
N ASP A 46 -14.41 -17.52 31.66
CA ASP A 46 -15.77 -16.99 31.80
C ASP A 46 -16.36 -16.72 30.39
N PHE A 47 -16.79 -17.80 29.72
CA PHE A 47 -17.35 -17.75 28.38
C PHE A 47 -18.56 -16.80 28.24
N PRO A 48 -19.48 -16.70 29.21
CA PRO A 48 -20.56 -15.73 29.20
C PRO A 48 -20.02 -14.29 29.06
N LYS A 49 -19.05 -13.87 29.87
CA LYS A 49 -18.45 -12.53 29.78
C LYS A 49 -17.64 -12.32 28.50
N ILE A 50 -16.96 -13.36 28.00
CA ILE A 50 -16.28 -13.31 26.70
C ILE A 50 -17.30 -13.01 25.58
N ARG A 51 -18.44 -13.72 25.55
CA ARG A 51 -19.51 -13.49 24.58
C ARG A 51 -20.10 -12.10 24.68
N MET A 52 -20.33 -11.60 25.90
CA MET A 52 -20.86 -10.25 26.13
C MET A 52 -19.90 -9.18 25.60
N CYS A 53 -18.60 -9.35 25.85
CA CYS A 53 -17.55 -8.48 25.29
C CYS A 53 -17.54 -8.53 23.76
N LEU A 54 -17.55 -9.72 23.14
CA LEU A 54 -17.55 -9.89 21.69
C LEU A 54 -18.77 -9.27 21.02
N ASN A 55 -19.96 -9.45 21.57
CA ASN A 55 -21.20 -8.85 21.06
C ASN A 55 -21.10 -7.33 21.05
N SER A 56 -20.68 -6.73 22.17
CA SER A 56 -20.53 -5.27 22.28
C SER A 56 -19.45 -4.74 21.32
N HIS A 57 -18.32 -5.44 21.23
CA HIS A 57 -17.23 -5.03 20.33
C HIS A 57 -17.63 -5.16 18.86
N LEU A 58 -18.30 -6.24 18.48
CA LEU A 58 -18.82 -6.45 17.12
C LEU A 58 -19.79 -5.30 16.73
N GLN A 59 -20.71 -4.97 17.62
CA GLN A 59 -21.67 -3.88 17.41
C GLN A 59 -20.95 -2.52 17.23
N LYS A 60 -19.97 -2.20 18.08
CA LYS A 60 -19.15 -0.98 17.97
C LYS A 60 -18.42 -0.90 16.64
N LEU A 61 -17.78 -2.00 16.22
CA LEU A 61 -17.06 -2.06 14.94
C LEU A 61 -18.03 -1.95 13.76
N ASN A 62 -19.19 -2.59 13.82
CA ASN A 62 -20.19 -2.51 12.76
C ASN A 62 -20.73 -1.09 12.60
N ASN A 63 -21.06 -0.41 13.69
CA ASN A 63 -21.49 0.98 13.69
C ASN A 63 -20.39 1.90 13.12
N ASP A 64 -19.13 1.70 13.51
CA ASP A 64 -17.99 2.44 12.98
C ASP A 64 -17.76 2.15 11.48
N ALA A 65 -17.89 0.90 11.03
CA ALA A 65 -17.77 0.52 9.63
C ALA A 65 -18.82 1.24 8.78
N THR A 66 -20.08 1.23 9.21
CA THR A 66 -21.19 1.87 8.51
C THR A 66 -21.05 3.39 8.50
N ARG A 67 -20.79 4.01 9.66
CA ARG A 67 -20.66 5.47 9.78
C ARG A 67 -19.50 6.03 8.96
N ARG A 68 -18.35 5.33 8.94
CA ARG A 68 -17.14 5.77 8.24
C ARG A 68 -17.03 5.22 6.82
N LYS A 69 -17.97 4.38 6.38
CA LYS A 69 -17.92 3.68 5.08
C LYS A 69 -16.61 2.95 4.83
N VAL A 70 -16.15 2.19 5.81
CA VAL A 70 -14.86 1.46 5.76
C VAL A 70 -15.05 -0.02 6.02
N ASN A 71 -14.07 -0.82 5.57
CA ASN A 71 -14.04 -2.25 5.87
C ASN A 71 -13.19 -2.50 7.12
N LEU A 72 -13.81 -3.00 8.18
CA LEU A 72 -13.19 -3.35 9.45
C LEU A 72 -13.10 -4.87 9.68
N THR A 73 -13.48 -5.70 8.72
CA THR A 73 -13.46 -7.17 8.81
C THR A 73 -12.12 -7.70 9.30
N LYS A 74 -11.01 -7.14 8.78
CA LYS A 74 -9.68 -7.59 9.19
C LYS A 74 -9.35 -7.26 10.64
N ARG A 75 -9.86 -6.15 11.20
CA ARG A 75 -9.69 -5.82 12.62
C ARG A 75 -10.43 -6.82 13.49
N TRP A 76 -11.66 -7.15 13.11
CA TRP A 76 -12.43 -8.18 13.76
C TRP A 76 -11.74 -9.55 13.73
N SER A 77 -11.26 -9.97 12.56
CA SER A 77 -10.51 -11.21 12.38
C SER A 77 -9.30 -11.32 13.34
N TRP A 78 -8.55 -10.22 13.54
CA TRP A 78 -7.43 -10.20 14.50
C TRP A 78 -7.89 -10.46 15.94
N CYS A 79 -9.03 -9.90 16.34
CA CYS A 79 -9.59 -10.13 17.68
C CYS A 79 -9.97 -11.59 17.88
N ILE A 80 -10.64 -12.20 16.92
CA ILE A 80 -11.05 -13.61 16.99
C ILE A 80 -9.82 -14.53 17.00
N THR A 81 -8.87 -14.34 16.09
CA THR A 81 -7.64 -15.16 16.03
C THR A 81 -6.83 -15.09 17.33
N PHE A 82 -6.80 -13.91 17.97
CA PHE A 82 -6.14 -13.74 19.26
C PHE A 82 -6.85 -14.53 20.38
N LEU A 83 -8.18 -14.42 20.49
CA LEU A 83 -8.97 -15.12 21.48
C LEU A 83 -8.85 -16.64 21.32
N ASP A 84 -8.96 -17.13 20.10
CA ASP A 84 -8.81 -18.56 19.78
C ASP A 84 -7.45 -19.07 20.28
N TYR A 85 -6.36 -18.36 19.93
CA TYR A 85 -5.02 -18.75 20.37
C TYR A 85 -4.87 -18.79 21.89
N VAL A 86 -5.39 -17.78 22.60
CA VAL A 86 -5.27 -17.72 24.07
C VAL A 86 -6.10 -18.77 24.73
N LEU A 87 -7.38 -18.93 24.34
CA LEU A 87 -8.29 -19.89 24.93
C LEU A 87 -7.84 -21.34 24.67
N GLU A 88 -7.36 -21.66 23.46
CA GLU A 88 -6.76 -22.95 23.17
C GLU A 88 -5.51 -23.24 24.02
N SER A 89 -4.68 -22.18 24.23
CA SER A 89 -3.48 -22.34 25.07
C SER A 89 -3.81 -22.53 26.53
N LEU A 90 -4.82 -21.85 27.05
CA LEU A 90 -5.31 -22.03 28.42
C LEU A 90 -5.99 -23.40 28.60
N GLY A 91 -6.80 -23.82 27.64
CA GLY A 91 -7.48 -25.12 27.70
C GLY A 91 -6.52 -26.30 27.77
N LYS A 92 -5.34 -26.23 27.15
CA LYS A 92 -4.30 -27.28 27.24
C LYS A 92 -3.68 -27.44 28.64
N LEU A 93 -3.91 -26.47 29.54
CA LEU A 93 -3.43 -26.52 30.91
C LEU A 93 -4.46 -27.17 31.87
N GLU A 94 -5.70 -27.39 31.42
CA GLU A 94 -6.84 -27.88 32.17
C GLU A 94 -7.25 -29.29 31.66
N ASP A 95 -6.53 -30.34 32.04
CA ASP A 95 -6.70 -31.67 31.46
C ASP A 95 -8.14 -32.23 31.64
N ASP A 96 -8.76 -32.04 32.79
CA ASP A 96 -10.10 -32.58 33.09
C ASP A 96 -11.24 -31.85 32.36
N ARG A 97 -11.00 -30.60 31.92
CA ARG A 97 -12.01 -29.73 31.29
C ARG A 97 -11.74 -29.45 29.80
N TRP A 98 -10.70 -30.06 29.26
CA TRP A 98 -10.23 -29.78 27.90
C TRP A 98 -11.31 -29.93 26.81
N LEU A 99 -12.10 -31.02 26.87
CA LEU A 99 -13.14 -31.27 25.87
C LEU A 99 -14.26 -30.22 25.91
N ASP A 100 -14.65 -29.79 27.12
CA ASP A 100 -15.66 -28.74 27.27
C ASP A 100 -15.14 -27.37 26.78
N ILE A 101 -13.95 -27.00 27.19
CA ILE A 101 -13.29 -25.77 26.76
C ILE A 101 -13.16 -25.73 25.24
N ARG A 102 -12.70 -26.82 24.62
CA ARG A 102 -12.58 -26.94 23.15
C ARG A 102 -13.94 -26.81 22.45
N SER A 103 -14.99 -27.40 23.04
CA SER A 103 -16.35 -27.24 22.52
C SER A 103 -16.82 -25.78 22.58
N GLN A 104 -16.59 -25.07 23.69
CA GLN A 104 -16.92 -23.66 23.84
C GLN A 104 -16.12 -22.77 22.87
N VAL A 105 -14.84 -23.03 22.69
CA VAL A 105 -14.00 -22.30 21.72
C VAL A 105 -14.54 -22.51 20.31
N LYS A 106 -14.88 -23.73 19.91
CA LYS A 106 -15.47 -24.02 18.60
C LYS A 106 -16.82 -23.31 18.39
N LEU A 107 -17.64 -23.23 19.43
CA LEU A 107 -18.89 -22.46 19.38
C LEU A 107 -18.62 -20.95 19.15
N LEU A 108 -17.61 -20.38 19.81
CA LEU A 108 -17.21 -19.01 19.58
C LEU A 108 -16.70 -18.81 18.14
N GLN A 109 -15.86 -19.68 17.62
CA GLN A 109 -15.38 -19.64 16.24
C GLN A 109 -16.53 -19.69 15.23
N THR A 110 -17.49 -20.58 15.43
CA THR A 110 -18.67 -20.70 14.58
C THR A 110 -19.55 -19.46 14.64
N ALA A 111 -19.80 -18.93 15.85
CA ALA A 111 -20.66 -17.78 16.05
C ALA A 111 -20.04 -16.45 15.54
N TYR A 112 -18.72 -16.29 15.67
CA TYR A 112 -18.06 -15.00 15.45
C TYR A 112 -17.02 -14.98 14.32
N GLY A 113 -16.57 -16.14 13.83
CA GLY A 113 -15.45 -16.25 12.88
C GLY A 113 -15.72 -15.65 11.51
N ASN A 114 -16.97 -15.69 11.03
CA ASN A 114 -17.32 -15.38 9.64
C ASN A 114 -18.01 -14.01 9.44
N PHE A 115 -17.94 -13.10 10.40
CA PHE A 115 -18.54 -11.77 10.24
C PHE A 115 -17.77 -10.90 9.26
N SER A 116 -18.49 -10.33 8.27
CA SER A 116 -17.98 -9.31 7.37
C SER A 116 -18.46 -7.94 7.85
N LEU A 117 -17.52 -7.06 8.22
CA LEU A 117 -17.77 -5.70 8.68
C LEU A 117 -17.34 -4.72 7.58
N ASP A 118 -18.03 -4.76 6.45
CA ASP A 118 -17.78 -3.88 5.31
C ASP A 118 -18.93 -2.88 5.14
N GLY A 119 -18.76 -1.69 5.71
CA GLY A 119 -19.71 -0.59 5.61
C GLY A 119 -19.59 0.24 4.31
N ARG A 120 -18.76 -0.19 3.35
CA ARG A 120 -18.65 0.51 2.08
C ARG A 120 -19.84 0.23 1.18
N ASP A 121 -20.29 1.24 0.47
CA ASP A 121 -21.33 1.07 -0.55
C ASP A 121 -20.82 0.06 -1.61
N LYS A 122 -21.59 -1.00 -1.86
CA LYS A 122 -21.31 -2.00 -2.89
C LYS A 122 -21.64 -1.44 -4.29
N GLN A 123 -20.99 -0.37 -4.69
CA GLN A 123 -21.03 0.07 -6.08
C GLN A 123 -20.09 -0.78 -6.93
N PRO A 124 -20.41 -0.97 -8.24
CA PRO A 124 -19.46 -1.55 -9.18
C PRO A 124 -18.11 -0.84 -9.01
N ALA A 125 -17.03 -1.60 -8.93
CA ALA A 125 -15.71 -1.00 -8.74
C ALA A 125 -15.47 0.02 -9.86
N PRO A 126 -15.34 1.33 -9.57
CA PRO A 126 -15.14 2.32 -10.62
C PRO A 126 -13.87 2.01 -11.38
N LEU A 127 -13.83 2.38 -12.67
CA LEU A 127 -12.60 2.32 -13.46
C LEU A 127 -11.46 2.93 -12.63
N ARG A 128 -10.43 2.14 -12.40
CA ARG A 128 -9.34 2.55 -11.51
C ARG A 128 -8.32 3.45 -12.20
N SER A 129 -8.24 3.39 -13.55
CA SER A 129 -7.39 4.27 -14.33
C SER A 129 -7.93 5.70 -14.29
N LEU A 130 -7.02 6.67 -14.27
CA LEU A 130 -7.40 8.06 -14.41
C LEU A 130 -7.98 8.33 -15.80
N PRO A 131 -8.99 9.20 -15.94
CA PRO A 131 -9.46 9.70 -17.22
C PRO A 131 -8.32 10.35 -18.01
N SER A 132 -8.34 10.24 -19.34
CA SER A 132 -7.32 10.84 -20.22
C SER A 132 -7.17 12.34 -20.01
N THR A 133 -8.27 13.05 -19.81
CA THR A 133 -8.29 14.50 -19.51
C THR A 133 -7.51 14.82 -18.23
N VAL A 134 -7.63 14.01 -17.19
CA VAL A 134 -6.88 14.17 -15.93
C VAL A 134 -5.39 13.92 -16.18
N VAL A 135 -5.05 12.88 -16.94
CA VAL A 135 -3.64 12.55 -17.22
C VAL A 135 -2.98 13.64 -18.07
N SER A 136 -3.69 14.14 -19.09
CA SER A 136 -3.18 15.26 -19.92
C SER A 136 -2.96 16.51 -19.09
N ASP A 137 -3.88 16.82 -18.19
CA ASP A 137 -3.78 17.98 -17.30
C ASP A 137 -2.61 17.84 -16.30
N LEU A 138 -2.35 16.61 -15.81
CA LEU A 138 -1.20 16.34 -14.94
C LEU A 138 0.14 16.52 -15.67
N TYR A 139 0.24 16.18 -16.94
CA TYR A 139 1.45 16.46 -17.73
C TYR A 139 1.75 17.96 -17.73
N ASP A 140 0.75 18.80 -18.01
CA ASP A 140 0.91 20.26 -17.99
C ASP A 140 1.24 20.80 -16.58
N ILE A 141 0.53 20.32 -15.55
CA ILE A 141 0.76 20.73 -14.15
C ILE A 141 2.16 20.37 -13.64
N PHE A 142 2.68 19.21 -14.03
CA PHE A 142 4.00 18.75 -13.58
C PHE A 142 5.13 19.27 -14.47
N ASP A 143 4.87 19.70 -15.70
CA ASP A 143 5.90 20.25 -16.60
C ASP A 143 6.67 21.39 -15.89
N PRO A 144 8.01 21.28 -15.76
CA PRO A 144 8.82 22.30 -15.11
C PRO A 144 8.69 23.69 -15.72
N GLY A 145 8.40 23.79 -17.02
CA GLY A 145 8.23 25.04 -17.76
C GLY A 145 6.82 25.62 -17.68
N SER A 146 5.84 24.85 -17.25
CA SER A 146 4.45 25.30 -17.25
C SER A 146 4.16 26.40 -16.22
N ALA A 147 3.39 27.40 -16.64
CA ALA A 147 2.87 28.43 -15.75
C ALA A 147 1.86 27.87 -14.73
N ARG A 148 1.23 26.72 -15.01
CA ARG A 148 0.28 26.03 -14.12
C ARG A 148 0.98 25.17 -13.05
N ASN A 149 2.32 25.03 -13.13
CA ASN A 149 3.06 24.24 -12.17
C ASN A 149 3.04 24.88 -10.77
N PRO A 150 2.41 24.27 -9.75
CA PRO A 150 2.23 24.87 -8.43
C PRO A 150 3.50 24.88 -7.57
N PHE A 151 4.58 24.25 -8.04
CA PHE A 151 5.82 24.12 -7.27
C PHE A 151 6.75 25.32 -7.56
N ARG A 152 7.29 25.92 -6.49
CA ARG A 152 7.99 27.22 -6.59
C ARG A 152 9.38 27.15 -7.20
N SER A 153 10.21 26.15 -6.80
CA SER A 153 11.62 26.13 -7.23
C SER A 153 11.82 25.20 -8.42
N LYS A 154 12.75 25.57 -9.33
CA LYS A 154 13.14 24.75 -10.49
C LYS A 154 13.48 23.30 -10.06
N ARG A 155 14.31 23.15 -9.04
CA ARG A 155 14.69 21.85 -8.47
C ARG A 155 13.48 21.01 -8.02
N THR A 156 12.49 21.64 -7.38
CA THR A 156 11.28 20.93 -6.96
C THR A 156 10.41 20.54 -8.15
N ARG A 157 10.35 21.38 -9.17
CA ARG A 157 9.60 21.10 -10.42
C ARG A 157 10.19 19.91 -11.14
N SER A 158 11.50 19.89 -11.44
CA SER A 158 12.18 18.76 -12.10
C SER A 158 12.03 17.46 -11.30
N ARG A 159 12.26 17.51 -9.97
CA ARG A 159 12.05 16.34 -9.12
C ARG A 159 10.62 15.81 -9.20
N ASN A 160 9.62 16.67 -9.07
CA ASN A 160 8.22 16.26 -9.03
C ASN A 160 7.75 15.76 -10.40
N TYR A 161 8.28 16.32 -11.48
CA TYR A 161 8.03 15.80 -12.82
C TYR A 161 8.61 14.40 -13.01
N LEU A 162 9.85 14.18 -12.57
CA LEU A 162 10.45 12.84 -12.56
C LEU A 162 9.63 11.85 -11.72
N ILE A 163 9.14 12.23 -10.53
CA ILE A 163 8.27 11.41 -9.69
C ILE A 163 6.99 11.03 -10.46
N PHE A 164 6.35 12.00 -11.11
CA PHE A 164 5.12 11.79 -11.88
C PHE A 164 5.36 10.82 -13.05
N LEU A 165 6.37 11.05 -13.87
CA LEU A 165 6.69 10.20 -15.02
C LEU A 165 7.07 8.78 -14.57
N THR A 166 7.92 8.67 -13.56
CA THR A 166 8.32 7.36 -13.01
C THR A 166 7.11 6.54 -12.58
N LEU A 167 6.19 7.13 -11.81
CA LEU A 167 4.99 6.44 -11.36
C LEU A 167 4.03 6.09 -12.52
N LEU A 168 3.89 6.99 -13.50
CA LEU A 168 2.97 6.80 -14.63
C LEU A 168 3.48 5.78 -15.64
N GLN A 169 4.77 5.79 -15.97
CA GLN A 169 5.34 4.92 -17.00
C GLN A 169 5.68 3.53 -16.47
N THR A 170 6.23 3.44 -15.27
CA THR A 170 6.66 2.17 -14.66
C THR A 170 5.60 1.53 -13.79
N GLY A 171 4.62 2.31 -13.32
CA GLY A 171 3.57 1.82 -12.43
C GLY A 171 4.08 1.26 -11.10
N ILE A 172 5.29 1.61 -10.67
CA ILE A 172 5.85 1.16 -9.40
C ILE A 172 5.05 1.69 -8.22
N ARG A 173 5.15 1.02 -7.08
CA ARG A 173 4.50 1.51 -5.86
C ARG A 173 5.25 2.73 -5.33
N ARG A 174 4.54 3.63 -4.65
CA ARG A 174 5.15 4.79 -3.99
C ARG A 174 6.33 4.42 -3.08
N SER A 175 6.23 3.30 -2.35
CA SER A 175 7.34 2.81 -1.51
C SER A 175 8.53 2.31 -2.35
N GLU A 176 8.27 1.63 -3.47
CA GLU A 176 9.28 1.16 -4.42
C GLU A 176 10.02 2.36 -5.03
N MET A 177 9.29 3.39 -5.48
CA MET A 177 9.87 4.63 -6.01
C MET A 177 10.80 5.31 -4.99
N LEU A 178 10.41 5.37 -3.73
CA LEU A 178 11.20 6.00 -2.67
C LEU A 178 12.45 5.19 -2.27
N LEU A 179 12.56 3.94 -2.69
CA LEU A 179 13.73 3.10 -2.53
C LEU A 179 14.69 3.16 -3.71
N LEU A 180 14.34 3.86 -4.80
CA LEU A 180 15.27 4.06 -5.92
C LEU A 180 16.50 4.81 -5.44
N TYR A 181 17.66 4.30 -5.84
CA TYR A 181 18.96 4.92 -5.65
C TYR A 181 19.33 5.77 -6.88
N VAL A 182 20.37 6.56 -6.75
CA VAL A 182 20.87 7.43 -7.83
C VAL A 182 21.27 6.59 -9.05
N ASP A 183 21.81 5.41 -8.85
CA ASP A 183 22.25 4.44 -9.86
C ASP A 183 21.18 3.43 -10.29
N SER A 184 19.93 3.60 -9.84
CA SER A 184 18.83 2.70 -10.23
C SER A 184 18.36 2.87 -11.67
N VAL A 185 18.68 3.99 -12.32
CA VAL A 185 18.36 4.25 -13.73
C VAL A 185 19.58 3.95 -14.57
N ASN A 186 19.39 3.10 -15.58
CA ASN A 186 20.48 2.64 -16.47
C ASN A 186 20.08 2.84 -17.92
N ALA A 187 21.07 3.05 -18.76
CA ALA A 187 20.89 3.13 -20.22
C ALA A 187 22.10 2.48 -20.92
N GLU A 188 21.82 1.77 -21.99
CA GLU A 188 22.81 1.11 -22.82
C GLU A 188 22.41 1.21 -24.29
N PHE A 189 23.36 1.38 -25.18
CA PHE A 189 23.10 1.38 -26.62
C PHE A 189 23.07 -0.08 -27.12
N ASP A 190 21.93 -0.47 -27.70
CA ASP A 190 21.78 -1.76 -28.33
C ASP A 190 22.21 -1.65 -29.80
N ASP A 191 23.41 -2.12 -30.11
CA ASP A 191 23.98 -2.10 -31.45
C ASP A 191 23.13 -2.89 -32.47
N ARG A 192 22.40 -3.94 -32.02
CA ARG A 192 21.57 -4.74 -32.89
C ARG A 192 20.26 -4.03 -33.25
N ALA A 193 19.70 -3.34 -32.29
CA ALA A 193 18.47 -2.57 -32.47
C ALA A 193 18.73 -1.14 -32.96
N GLY A 194 19.99 -0.67 -32.97
CA GLY A 194 20.40 0.68 -33.35
C GLY A 194 19.77 1.77 -32.48
N ARG A 195 19.49 1.48 -31.20
CA ARG A 195 18.80 2.43 -30.32
C ARG A 195 19.27 2.32 -28.88
N LEU A 196 19.06 3.41 -28.14
CA LEU A 196 19.26 3.44 -26.70
C LEU A 196 18.14 2.66 -26.01
N ILE A 197 18.53 1.72 -25.14
CA ILE A 197 17.63 0.99 -24.24
C ILE A 197 17.87 1.52 -22.83
N SER A 198 16.80 1.94 -22.16
CA SER A 198 16.87 2.44 -20.80
C SER A 198 15.88 1.74 -19.88
N TRP A 199 16.29 1.51 -18.62
CA TRP A 199 15.49 0.82 -17.64
C TRP A 199 15.77 1.30 -16.22
N VAL A 200 14.77 1.08 -15.36
CA VAL A 200 14.89 1.28 -13.91
C VAL A 200 15.04 -0.08 -13.24
N VAL A 201 16.04 -0.21 -12.39
CA VAL A 201 16.27 -1.39 -11.54
C VAL A 201 15.58 -1.19 -10.20
N LEU A 202 14.61 -2.04 -9.91
CA LEU A 202 14.00 -2.13 -8.58
C LEU A 202 14.72 -3.22 -7.79
N SER A 203 15.62 -2.83 -6.94
CA SER A 203 16.30 -3.69 -5.98
C SER A 203 16.12 -3.13 -4.58
N ASP A 204 16.11 -4.00 -3.58
CA ASP A 204 16.45 -3.62 -2.21
C ASP A 204 17.88 -4.10 -1.99
N LEU A 205 18.74 -3.26 -1.45
CA LEU A 205 20.05 -3.73 -1.01
C LEU A 205 19.81 -4.81 0.04
N ASP A 206 20.44 -5.95 -0.11
CA ASP A 206 20.43 -6.99 0.92
C ASP A 206 20.96 -6.37 2.22
N GLU A 207 20.46 -6.83 3.37
CA GLU A 207 20.86 -6.23 4.66
C GLU A 207 22.38 -6.26 4.85
N ASP A 208 23.04 -7.26 4.28
CA ASP A 208 24.50 -7.41 4.28
C ASP A 208 25.22 -6.40 3.37
N GLU A 209 24.56 -5.90 2.33
CA GLU A 209 25.09 -4.89 1.40
C GLU A 209 24.80 -3.45 1.87
N LYS A 210 23.87 -3.27 2.81
CA LYS A 210 23.57 -1.95 3.37
C LYS A 210 24.73 -1.50 4.24
N PRO A 211 25.36 -0.37 3.92
CA PRO A 211 26.35 0.20 4.82
C PRO A 211 25.76 0.33 6.24
N LYS A 212 26.49 -0.13 7.25
CA LYS A 212 26.02 -0.10 8.67
C LYS A 212 25.59 1.29 9.15
N TRP A 213 26.09 2.35 8.49
CA TRP A 213 25.72 3.75 8.77
C TRP A 213 24.43 4.20 8.08
N LEU A 214 23.92 3.41 7.10
CA LEU A 214 22.72 3.74 6.34
C LEU A 214 21.46 3.36 7.13
N ILE A 215 21.18 4.07 8.19
CA ILE A 215 19.90 3.96 8.91
C ILE A 215 18.91 4.92 8.25
N ASP A 216 17.88 4.37 7.60
CA ASP A 216 16.85 5.20 6.95
C ASP A 216 16.16 6.11 7.97
N PRO A 217 16.26 7.45 7.83
CA PRO A 217 15.71 8.39 8.80
C PRO A 217 14.19 8.55 8.67
N ARG A 218 13.57 7.90 7.67
CA ARG A 218 12.12 8.00 7.43
C ARG A 218 11.34 7.16 8.43
N SER A 219 10.20 7.67 8.89
CA SER A 219 9.33 6.94 9.83
C SER A 219 7.88 6.91 9.31
N PRO A 220 7.34 5.72 8.95
CA PRO A 220 8.05 4.46 8.77
C PRO A 220 8.94 4.47 7.52
N PRO A 221 10.06 3.71 7.49
CA PRO A 221 10.87 3.59 6.30
C PRO A 221 10.09 2.86 5.20
N PRO A 222 10.27 3.25 3.92
CA PRO A 222 9.74 2.48 2.80
C PRO A 222 10.31 1.06 2.79
N ASN A 223 9.54 0.10 2.32
CA ASN A 223 9.99 -1.28 2.14
C ASN A 223 9.39 -1.89 0.87
N LEU A 224 10.06 -2.87 0.30
CA LEU A 224 9.48 -3.74 -0.72
C LEU A 224 8.48 -4.67 -0.04
N LYS A 225 7.29 -4.84 -0.64
CA LYS A 225 6.23 -5.68 -0.05
C LYS A 225 6.54 -7.17 -0.09
N ASN A 226 7.36 -7.60 -1.05
CA ASN A 226 7.71 -9.00 -1.30
C ASN A 226 8.99 -9.08 -2.14
N PRO A 227 9.77 -10.19 -2.08
CA PRO A 227 10.98 -10.39 -2.88
C PRO A 227 10.74 -10.33 -4.40
N ILE A 228 9.55 -10.73 -4.88
CA ILE A 228 9.16 -10.68 -6.30
C ILE A 228 9.07 -9.22 -6.81
N ALA A 229 9.14 -8.23 -5.93
CA ALA A 229 9.17 -6.82 -6.34
C ALA A 229 10.48 -6.42 -7.05
N ARG A 230 11.56 -7.18 -6.91
CA ARG A 230 12.83 -6.96 -7.62
C ARG A 230 12.63 -7.23 -9.11
N ARG A 231 12.88 -6.24 -9.95
CA ARG A 231 12.72 -6.34 -11.41
C ARG A 231 13.29 -5.12 -12.13
N ASN A 232 13.59 -5.32 -13.41
CA ASN A 232 13.94 -4.24 -14.32
C ASN A 232 12.72 -3.80 -15.10
N LEU A 233 12.50 -2.50 -15.21
CA LEU A 233 11.37 -1.92 -15.92
C LEU A 233 11.86 -0.99 -17.02
N PRO A 234 11.45 -1.19 -18.28
CA PRO A 234 11.81 -0.30 -19.36
C PRO A 234 11.20 1.09 -19.15
N ILE A 235 11.96 2.11 -19.45
CA ILE A 235 11.57 3.52 -19.40
C ILE A 235 11.74 4.17 -20.78
N SER A 236 11.06 5.30 -21.00
CA SER A 236 11.21 6.09 -22.22
C SER A 236 12.44 6.98 -22.18
N GLU A 237 12.89 7.42 -23.36
CA GLU A 237 13.94 8.42 -23.49
C GLU A 237 13.57 9.74 -22.79
N GLU A 238 12.28 10.14 -22.84
CA GLU A 238 11.75 11.27 -22.07
C GLU A 238 12.05 11.16 -20.58
N LEU A 239 11.75 9.99 -19.99
CA LEU A 239 11.98 9.77 -18.55
C LEU A 239 13.48 9.78 -18.24
N LEU A 240 14.31 9.19 -19.10
CA LEU A 240 15.77 9.23 -18.96
C LEU A 240 16.28 10.69 -18.98
N ALA A 241 15.87 11.49 -19.96
CA ALA A 241 16.29 12.89 -20.06
C ALA A 241 15.87 13.71 -18.82
N VAL A 242 14.64 13.52 -18.34
CA VAL A 242 14.17 14.19 -17.10
C VAL A 242 14.90 13.70 -15.85
N HIS A 243 15.31 12.43 -15.83
CA HIS A 243 16.16 11.89 -14.76
C HIS A 243 17.51 12.60 -14.72
N ASP A 244 18.17 12.73 -15.86
CA ASP A 244 19.50 13.34 -15.96
C ASP A 244 19.43 14.84 -15.61
N GLU A 245 18.42 15.57 -16.10
CA GLU A 245 18.17 16.96 -15.70
C GLU A 245 17.97 17.08 -14.16
N TYR A 246 17.23 16.14 -13.56
CA TYR A 246 17.05 16.16 -12.12
C TYR A 246 18.34 15.85 -11.37
N LEU A 247 19.19 14.93 -11.86
CA LEU A 247 20.48 14.63 -11.22
C LEU A 247 21.38 15.85 -11.15
N GLU A 248 21.42 16.70 -12.21
CA GLU A 248 22.15 17.96 -12.19
C GLU A 248 21.61 18.95 -11.14
N ALA A 249 20.30 18.98 -10.97
CA ALA A 249 19.64 19.85 -10.01
C ALA A 249 19.53 19.24 -8.58
N ARG A 250 19.86 17.97 -8.41
CA ARG A 250 19.69 17.23 -7.15
C ARG A 250 20.60 17.83 -6.06
N PRO A 251 20.07 18.03 -4.81
CA PRO A 251 20.91 18.48 -3.70
C PRO A 251 22.09 17.53 -3.46
N THR A 252 23.28 18.08 -3.22
CA THR A 252 24.40 17.30 -2.71
C THR A 252 24.01 16.66 -1.38
N SER A 253 24.21 15.37 -1.24
CA SER A 253 23.78 14.62 -0.05
C SER A 253 24.52 13.30 0.06
N ASN A 254 24.77 12.87 1.28
CA ASN A 254 25.35 11.54 1.56
C ASN A 254 24.31 10.41 1.45
N TRP A 255 23.03 10.74 1.24
CA TRP A 255 21.98 9.74 1.07
C TRP A 255 21.99 9.20 -0.37
N PRO A 256 22.03 7.87 -0.55
CA PRO A 256 22.07 7.26 -1.88
C PRO A 256 20.72 7.30 -2.61
N PHE A 257 19.63 7.65 -1.92
CA PHE A 257 18.28 7.66 -2.50
C PHE A 257 18.14 8.70 -3.60
N LEU A 258 17.52 8.32 -4.71
CA LEU A 258 17.28 9.21 -5.85
C LEU A 258 16.51 10.47 -5.44
N PHE A 259 15.39 10.31 -4.75
CA PHE A 259 14.50 11.41 -4.42
C PHE A 259 14.79 12.02 -3.05
N LEU A 260 15.22 13.27 -3.06
CA LEU A 260 15.50 14.04 -1.86
C LEU A 260 14.50 15.19 -1.68
N SER A 261 14.29 15.58 -0.43
CA SER A 261 13.60 16.82 -0.07
C SER A 261 14.48 18.06 -0.39
N GLN A 262 13.92 19.26 -0.32
CA GLN A 262 14.69 20.50 -0.49
C GLN A 262 15.86 20.64 0.51
N ARG A 263 15.76 19.97 1.66
CA ARG A 263 16.79 19.96 2.71
C ARG A 263 17.83 18.84 2.54
N GLY A 264 17.88 18.16 1.38
CA GLY A 264 18.82 17.08 1.13
C GLY A 264 18.55 15.79 1.91
N ARG A 265 17.40 15.64 2.56
CA ARG A 265 16.98 14.41 3.27
C ARG A 265 16.14 13.50 2.35
N PRO A 266 16.15 12.18 2.54
CA PRO A 266 15.31 11.26 1.78
C PRO A 266 13.84 11.68 1.81
N LEU A 267 13.18 11.65 0.64
CA LEU A 267 11.78 12.04 0.51
C LEU A 267 10.88 11.02 1.21
N SER A 268 9.90 11.48 2.00
CA SER A 268 8.99 10.61 2.74
C SER A 268 7.72 10.29 1.94
N MET A 269 7.03 9.20 2.32
CA MET A 269 5.72 8.84 1.74
C MET A 269 4.67 9.95 1.91
N ARG A 270 4.72 10.68 3.02
CA ARG A 270 3.81 11.81 3.28
C ARG A 270 4.04 12.94 2.28
N GLN A 271 5.30 13.31 2.07
CA GLN A 271 5.65 14.38 1.12
C GLN A 271 5.23 14.04 -0.32
N VAL A 272 5.34 12.78 -0.75
CA VAL A 272 4.82 12.36 -2.06
C VAL A 272 3.30 12.57 -2.13
N ASN A 273 2.54 12.24 -1.08
CA ASN A 273 1.09 12.52 -1.07
C ASN A 273 0.80 14.02 -1.15
N GLU A 274 1.56 14.84 -0.45
CA GLU A 274 1.42 16.30 -0.47
C GLU A 274 1.70 16.88 -1.88
N ILE A 275 2.68 16.32 -2.61
CA ILE A 275 2.92 16.67 -4.03
C ILE A 275 1.68 16.43 -4.87
N PHE A 276 1.07 15.25 -4.77
CA PHE A 276 -0.13 14.93 -5.56
C PHE A 276 -1.38 15.68 -5.10
N LEU A 277 -1.48 16.01 -3.82
CA LEU A 277 -2.56 16.87 -3.32
C LEU A 277 -2.45 18.28 -3.89
N MET A 278 -1.23 18.84 -3.91
CA MET A 278 -0.97 20.15 -4.50
C MET A 278 -1.20 20.15 -6.03
N ALA A 279 -0.76 19.13 -6.75
CA ALA A 279 -1.06 18.97 -8.17
C ALA A 279 -2.57 18.86 -8.41
N SER A 280 -3.31 18.14 -7.55
CA SER A 280 -4.77 17.99 -7.66
C SER A 280 -5.51 19.31 -7.48
N SER A 281 -5.00 20.23 -6.66
CA SER A 281 -5.60 21.57 -6.50
C SER A 281 -5.42 22.48 -7.72
N ALA A 282 -4.49 22.14 -8.61
CA ALA A 282 -4.23 22.87 -9.86
C ALA A 282 -4.95 22.27 -11.09
N LEU A 283 -5.75 21.18 -10.90
CA LEU A 283 -6.51 20.57 -11.98
C LEU A 283 -7.53 21.54 -12.58
N SER A 284 -7.71 21.46 -13.89
CA SER A 284 -8.73 22.20 -14.63
C SER A 284 -10.14 21.77 -14.20
N PRO A 285 -11.16 22.61 -14.39
CA PRO A 285 -12.54 22.26 -14.07
C PRO A 285 -13.01 20.99 -14.77
N ASP A 286 -12.57 20.74 -16.00
CA ASP A 286 -12.90 19.52 -16.76
C ASP A 286 -12.26 18.28 -16.16
N ALA A 287 -10.99 18.33 -15.79
CA ALA A 287 -10.30 17.26 -15.11
C ALA A 287 -10.93 16.97 -13.74
N VAL A 288 -11.30 17.99 -12.98
CA VAL A 288 -12.01 17.86 -11.70
C VAL A 288 -13.37 17.17 -11.90
N ARG A 289 -14.14 17.57 -12.93
CA ARG A 289 -15.43 16.92 -13.23
C ARG A 289 -15.24 15.45 -13.61
N ALA A 290 -14.26 15.14 -14.43
CA ALA A 290 -13.95 13.78 -14.84
C ALA A 290 -13.52 12.91 -13.64
N LEU A 291 -12.72 13.46 -12.73
CA LEU A 291 -12.26 12.78 -11.52
C LEU A 291 -13.44 12.50 -10.54
N ARG A 292 -14.32 13.48 -10.37
CA ARG A 292 -15.52 13.35 -9.53
C ARG A 292 -16.51 12.29 -10.03
N ARG A 293 -16.62 12.10 -11.35
CA ARG A 293 -17.44 11.02 -11.94
C ARG A 293 -16.94 9.63 -11.52
N GLN A 294 -15.66 9.51 -11.15
CA GLN A 294 -15.07 8.30 -10.58
C GLN A 294 -15.15 8.23 -9.04
N GLY A 295 -15.88 9.15 -8.40
CA GLY A 295 -15.99 9.23 -6.95
C GLY A 295 -14.71 9.70 -6.24
N LYS A 296 -13.80 10.36 -6.97
CA LYS A 296 -12.51 10.84 -6.44
C LYS A 296 -12.49 12.36 -6.34
N THR A 297 -11.80 12.87 -5.33
CA THR A 297 -11.59 14.32 -5.13
C THR A 297 -10.15 14.74 -5.48
N ASN A 298 -9.20 13.83 -5.33
CA ASN A 298 -7.78 14.07 -5.56
C ASN A 298 -7.14 12.90 -6.29
N VAL A 299 -6.08 13.15 -7.03
CA VAL A 299 -5.22 12.13 -7.61
C VAL A 299 -4.26 11.62 -6.55
N GLN A 300 -4.08 10.32 -6.48
CA GLN A 300 -3.12 9.67 -5.60
C GLN A 300 -2.01 8.97 -6.41
N PRO A 301 -0.80 8.81 -5.85
CA PRO A 301 0.27 8.06 -6.52
C PRO A 301 -0.16 6.67 -7.02
N HIS A 302 -1.06 6.03 -6.29
CA HIS A 302 -1.56 4.69 -6.67
C HIS A 302 -2.47 4.70 -7.90
N ASP A 303 -3.13 5.83 -8.18
CA ASP A 303 -3.97 5.97 -9.38
C ASP A 303 -3.12 5.93 -10.66
N LEU A 304 -1.88 6.46 -10.62
CA LEU A 304 -0.93 6.38 -11.73
C LEU A 304 -0.54 4.92 -12.03
N ARG A 305 -0.34 4.11 -10.99
CA ARG A 305 -0.09 2.69 -11.16
C ARG A 305 -1.29 1.97 -11.81
N HIS A 306 -2.51 2.32 -11.43
CA HIS A 306 -3.70 1.79 -12.10
C HIS A 306 -3.79 2.24 -13.55
N THR A 307 -3.46 3.48 -13.83
CA THR A 307 -3.43 4.03 -15.20
C THR A 307 -2.36 3.35 -16.05
N CYS A 308 -1.17 3.14 -15.50
CA CYS A 308 -0.11 2.36 -16.15
C CYS A 308 -0.57 0.94 -16.49
N ALA A 309 -1.25 0.26 -15.52
CA ALA A 309 -1.72 -1.10 -15.73
C ALA A 309 -2.73 -1.21 -16.89
N VAL A 310 -3.70 -0.29 -16.95
CA VAL A 310 -4.67 -0.25 -18.04
C VAL A 310 -3.98 0.03 -19.39
N ARG A 311 -3.08 1.03 -19.45
CA ARG A 311 -2.34 1.36 -20.67
C ARG A 311 -1.51 0.16 -21.17
N ARG A 312 -0.82 -0.52 -20.27
CA ARG A 312 -0.04 -1.71 -20.60
C ARG A 312 -0.93 -2.86 -21.06
N LEU A 313 -2.06 -3.08 -20.39
CA LEU A 313 -3.01 -4.12 -20.78
C LEU A 313 -3.54 -3.87 -22.20
N VAL A 314 -3.94 -2.64 -22.50
CA VAL A 314 -4.38 -2.26 -23.87
C VAL A 314 -3.26 -2.52 -24.88
N GLY A 315 -2.01 -2.18 -24.55
CA GLY A 315 -0.87 -2.43 -25.43
C GLY A 315 -0.56 -3.94 -25.63
N TYR A 316 -0.85 -4.78 -24.63
CA TYR A 316 -0.69 -6.22 -24.73
C TYR A 316 -1.85 -6.93 -25.44
N CYS A 317 -2.98 -6.24 -25.60
CA CYS A 317 -4.21 -6.76 -26.21
C CYS A 317 -4.60 -5.94 -27.46
N PRO A 318 -3.80 -5.90 -28.55
CA PRO A 318 -4.06 -5.03 -29.71
C PRO A 318 -5.42 -5.35 -30.37
N ASN A 319 -5.90 -6.56 -30.26
CA ASN A 319 -7.20 -7.00 -30.81
C ASN A 319 -8.36 -6.89 -29.79
N GLY A 320 -8.15 -6.23 -28.65
CA GLY A 320 -9.14 -6.08 -27.59
C GLY A 320 -9.50 -7.38 -26.85
N LYS A 321 -8.83 -8.50 -27.15
CA LYS A 321 -9.06 -9.78 -26.46
C LYS A 321 -8.00 -9.99 -25.38
N LEU A 322 -8.48 -10.15 -24.16
CA LEU A 322 -7.64 -10.52 -23.04
C LEU A 322 -7.25 -11.99 -23.17
N ASP A 323 -5.95 -12.28 -23.28
CA ASP A 323 -5.39 -13.62 -23.27
C ASP A 323 -4.51 -13.86 -22.03
N GLU A 324 -4.17 -15.12 -21.80
CA GLU A 324 -3.36 -15.53 -20.66
C GLU A 324 -1.93 -14.95 -20.74
N LYS A 325 -1.39 -14.77 -21.95
CA LYS A 325 -0.07 -14.16 -22.17
C LYS A 325 -0.05 -12.68 -21.77
N ALA A 326 -1.12 -11.93 -22.06
CA ALA A 326 -1.24 -10.54 -21.66
C ALA A 326 -1.32 -10.43 -20.11
N ILE A 327 -2.08 -11.34 -19.50
CA ILE A 327 -2.19 -11.43 -18.04
C ILE A 327 -0.84 -11.71 -17.40
N GLU A 328 -0.08 -12.68 -17.95
CA GLU A 328 1.25 -13.05 -17.42
C GLU A 328 2.27 -11.92 -17.61
N LYS A 329 2.34 -11.30 -18.78
CA LYS A 329 3.16 -10.10 -19.01
C LYS A 329 2.86 -9.00 -17.99
N LEU A 330 1.58 -8.80 -17.65
CA LEU A 330 1.18 -7.80 -16.66
C LEU A 330 1.62 -8.21 -15.26
N ARG A 331 1.51 -9.49 -14.88
CA ARG A 331 1.99 -10.00 -13.58
C ARG A 331 3.48 -9.77 -13.40
N VAL A 332 4.28 -10.17 -14.39
CA VAL A 332 5.73 -9.97 -14.39
C VAL A 332 6.09 -8.50 -14.29
N PHE A 333 5.51 -7.65 -15.14
CA PHE A 333 5.79 -6.22 -15.15
C PHE A 333 5.51 -5.55 -13.81
N PHE A 334 4.40 -5.90 -13.16
CA PHE A 334 4.00 -5.28 -11.88
C PHE A 334 4.55 -6.00 -10.64
N GLY A 335 5.30 -7.08 -10.80
CA GLY A 335 5.80 -7.90 -9.68
C GLY A 335 4.66 -8.45 -8.84
N TRP A 336 3.63 -9.01 -9.48
CA TRP A 336 2.53 -9.71 -8.82
C TRP A 336 2.81 -11.20 -8.77
N HIS A 337 2.34 -11.84 -7.71
CA HIS A 337 2.42 -13.30 -7.58
C HIS A 337 1.66 -14.00 -8.73
N GLU A 338 2.12 -15.16 -9.17
CA GLU A 338 1.52 -15.96 -10.26
C GLU A 338 0.01 -16.17 -10.10
N LYS A 339 -0.44 -16.45 -8.88
CA LYS A 339 -1.86 -16.64 -8.55
C LYS A 339 -2.62 -15.33 -8.27
N SER A 340 -2.01 -14.18 -8.55
CA SER A 340 -2.65 -12.89 -8.29
C SER A 340 -3.84 -12.66 -9.22
N VAL A 341 -4.97 -12.31 -8.63
CA VAL A 341 -6.18 -11.88 -9.36
C VAL A 341 -6.15 -10.38 -9.71
N MET A 342 -5.05 -9.70 -9.43
CA MET A 342 -4.93 -8.27 -9.70
C MET A 342 -5.09 -7.90 -11.18
N PRO A 343 -4.55 -8.65 -12.16
CA PRO A 343 -4.78 -8.36 -13.58
C PRO A 343 -6.26 -8.32 -13.97
N MET A 344 -7.08 -9.19 -13.39
CA MET A 344 -8.52 -9.26 -13.66
C MET A 344 -9.34 -8.06 -13.17
N ARG A 345 -8.67 -7.11 -12.48
CA ARG A 345 -9.30 -5.89 -11.98
C ARG A 345 -9.17 -4.71 -12.94
N TYR A 346 -8.50 -4.91 -14.04
CA TYR A 346 -8.26 -3.95 -15.11
C TYR A 346 -8.94 -4.38 -16.40
#